data_9cbcca380470a5ee49f78dae5d75de97
#
_entry.id   9cbcca380470a5ee49f78dae5d75de97
#
_cell.length_a   1.000
_cell.length_b   1.000
_cell.length_c   1.000
_cell.angle_alpha   90.00
_cell.angle_beta   90.00
_cell.angle_gamma   90.00
#
_symmetry.space_group_name_H-M   'P 1'
#
loop_
_entity.id
_entity.type
_entity.pdbx_description
1 polymer ?
#
loop_
_entity_poly.entity_id
_entity_poly.type
_entity_poly.pdbx_seq_one_letter_code
_entity_poly.pdbx_strand_id
1 'polypeptide(L)'
;VAKIEEAGRTTYVFSEIQGIPVELAIDNYEVSVKSFAGKRRTEGNRIYLSGLKTGTSPAVRLRTASNREISIILLNQKTSLKLWKGKFAGKERIFISNADLTYDGNRLELVRDKSDCEVFIYPALNSLEYNGKEVKPSSDGIFSKYKIKLPEIRRIKAGLTKIKDMDLPLRVVSFGTAKVAEMPRDEDFTKAAEWKITLPEYDLSLRNLTLRITYKGDVARVYAGDTLLTDNFYNGKPMDINLGYFADKIFGNDLKLSILPLIKNEPVYFQQQAGITFKGADYLLETPTIEVIESRSAVLTAK
;
A
#
# COMPACT_ATOMS: atom_id res chain seq x y z
N VAL A 1 -11.67 8.79 0.15
CA VAL A 1 -12.84 9.15 0.90
C VAL A 1 -14.02 8.26 0.52
N ALA A 2 -14.83 7.87 1.49
CA ALA A 2 -15.96 6.96 1.29
C ALA A 2 -17.25 7.52 1.91
N LYS A 3 -18.38 7.08 1.34
CA LYS A 3 -19.71 7.36 1.86
C LYS A 3 -20.49 6.05 1.96
N ILE A 4 -21.20 5.82 3.06
CA ILE A 4 -22.16 4.72 3.26
C ILE A 4 -23.50 5.32 3.64
N GLU A 5 -24.54 4.82 3.02
CA GLU A 5 -25.92 5.17 3.35
C GLU A 5 -26.65 3.96 3.92
N GLU A 6 -27.24 4.15 5.07
CA GLU A 6 -28.13 3.21 5.75
C GLU A 6 -29.48 3.90 6.02
N ALA A 7 -30.50 3.12 6.36
CA ALA A 7 -31.78 3.70 6.75
C ALA A 7 -31.60 4.69 7.92
N GLY A 8 -31.92 5.96 7.67
CA GLY A 8 -31.85 7.03 8.67
C GLY A 8 -30.44 7.55 9.00
N ARG A 9 -29.37 7.00 8.41
CA ARG A 9 -27.99 7.41 8.68
C ARG A 9 -27.15 7.52 7.41
N THR A 10 -26.27 8.53 7.35
CA THR A 10 -25.21 8.64 6.35
C THR A 10 -23.88 8.73 7.08
N THR A 11 -22.91 7.90 6.69
CA THR A 11 -21.55 7.94 7.22
C THR A 11 -20.59 8.38 6.14
N TYR A 12 -19.84 9.46 6.40
CA TYR A 12 -18.74 9.92 5.58
C TYR A 12 -17.42 9.56 6.24
N VAL A 13 -16.47 9.11 5.43
CA VAL A 13 -15.10 8.85 5.87
C VAL A 13 -14.17 9.76 5.09
N PHE A 14 -13.41 10.60 5.77
CA PHE A 14 -12.40 11.48 5.22
C PHE A 14 -11.01 11.06 5.69
N SER A 15 -9.99 11.48 4.96
CA SER A 15 -8.58 11.34 5.35
C SER A 15 -8.03 12.69 5.75
N GLU A 16 -7.28 12.75 6.84
CA GLU A 16 -6.38 13.88 7.05
C GLU A 16 -5.22 13.83 6.04
N ILE A 17 -4.64 14.96 5.74
CA ILE A 17 -3.35 15.08 5.06
C ILE A 17 -2.33 15.46 6.11
N GLN A 18 -1.26 14.69 6.22
CA GLN A 18 -0.22 14.93 7.23
C GLN A 18 0.33 16.35 7.13
N GLY A 19 0.36 17.05 8.26
CA GLY A 19 0.84 18.42 8.34
C GLY A 19 -0.19 19.50 7.97
N ILE A 20 -1.40 19.13 7.54
CA ILE A 20 -2.49 20.07 7.24
C ILE A 20 -3.58 19.92 8.32
N PRO A 21 -3.83 20.95 9.15
CA PRO A 21 -4.93 20.92 10.11
C PRO A 21 -6.28 20.73 9.43
N VAL A 22 -7.09 19.82 9.97
CA VAL A 22 -8.44 19.59 9.48
C VAL A 22 -9.40 20.61 10.08
N GLU A 23 -10.12 21.31 9.23
CA GLU A 23 -11.26 22.14 9.59
C GLU A 23 -12.47 21.74 8.74
N LEU A 24 -13.63 21.54 9.37
CA LEU A 24 -14.90 21.30 8.70
C LEU A 24 -15.79 22.54 8.81
N ALA A 25 -16.23 23.06 7.68
CA ALA A 25 -17.24 24.10 7.61
C ALA A 25 -18.62 23.47 7.37
N ILE A 26 -19.58 23.77 8.21
CA ILE A 26 -20.93 23.18 8.20
C ILE A 26 -21.95 24.31 8.10
N ASP A 27 -22.86 24.20 7.15
CA ASP A 27 -23.97 25.15 7.03
C ASP A 27 -25.04 24.85 8.11
N ASN A 28 -25.31 25.79 8.95
CA ASN A 28 -26.16 25.64 10.12
C ASN A 28 -27.68 25.61 9.81
N TYR A 29 -28.07 25.95 8.57
CA TYR A 29 -29.47 25.87 8.15
C TYR A 29 -29.96 24.44 7.95
N GLU A 30 -29.08 23.58 7.44
CA GLU A 30 -29.48 22.23 7.02
C GLU A 30 -29.23 21.19 8.11
N VAL A 31 -28.27 21.44 9.02
CA VAL A 31 -27.84 20.45 10.00
C VAL A 31 -27.52 21.07 11.36
N SER A 32 -27.79 20.30 12.42
CA SER A 32 -27.37 20.61 13.79
C SER A 32 -26.21 19.74 14.22
N VAL A 33 -25.22 20.33 14.87
CA VAL A 33 -24.08 19.58 15.46
C VAL A 33 -24.53 18.92 16.76
N LYS A 34 -24.44 17.59 16.84
CA LYS A 34 -24.83 16.82 18.03
C LYS A 34 -23.67 16.49 18.95
N SER A 35 -22.54 16.09 18.38
CA SER A 35 -21.32 15.83 19.13
C SER A 35 -20.08 16.00 18.28
N PHE A 36 -19.01 16.48 18.86
CA PHE A 36 -17.66 16.53 18.29
C PHE A 36 -16.64 16.67 19.44
N ALA A 37 -15.39 16.38 19.15
CA ALA A 37 -14.26 16.68 20.03
C ALA A 37 -13.33 17.65 19.29
N GLY A 38 -13.13 18.86 19.83
CA GLY A 38 -12.32 19.90 19.21
C GLY A 38 -12.80 21.31 19.57
N LYS A 39 -12.48 22.26 18.71
CA LYS A 39 -12.86 23.67 18.86
C LYS A 39 -13.99 24.02 17.88
N ARG A 40 -14.89 24.90 18.33
CA ARG A 40 -16.00 25.41 17.53
C ARG A 40 -15.89 26.93 17.39
N ARG A 41 -16.08 27.41 16.18
CA ARG A 41 -16.22 28.82 15.83
C ARG A 41 -17.47 28.98 14.97
N THR A 42 -18.20 30.05 15.15
CA THR A 42 -19.42 30.34 14.34
C THR A 42 -19.25 31.69 13.69
N GLU A 43 -19.46 31.76 12.38
CA GLU A 43 -19.42 32.97 11.61
C GLU A 43 -20.66 33.02 10.68
N GLY A 44 -21.54 33.97 10.93
CA GLY A 44 -22.82 34.02 10.23
C GLY A 44 -23.59 32.71 10.40
N ASN A 45 -23.91 32.08 9.28
CA ASN A 45 -24.65 30.81 9.25
C ASN A 45 -23.75 29.56 9.16
N ARG A 46 -22.44 29.70 9.34
CA ARG A 46 -21.49 28.58 9.26
C ARG A 46 -20.88 28.28 10.61
N ILE A 47 -20.78 26.99 10.88
CA ILE A 47 -20.06 26.45 12.02
C ILE A 47 -18.76 25.84 11.51
N TYR A 48 -17.65 26.27 12.08
CA TYR A 48 -16.32 25.74 11.81
C TYR A 48 -15.89 24.86 12.97
N LEU A 49 -15.50 23.63 12.68
CA LEU A 49 -15.02 22.64 13.65
C LEU A 49 -13.56 22.31 13.34
N SER A 50 -12.66 22.52 14.29
CA SER A 50 -11.23 22.28 14.12
C SER A 50 -10.66 21.50 15.31
N GLY A 51 -9.39 21.03 15.19
CA GLY A 51 -8.76 20.20 16.22
C GLY A 51 -9.46 18.85 16.41
N LEU A 52 -10.07 18.34 15.35
CA LEU A 52 -10.77 17.05 15.31
C LEU A 52 -9.78 15.89 15.44
N LYS A 53 -10.18 14.85 16.17
CA LYS A 53 -9.35 13.65 16.34
C LYS A 53 -9.59 12.63 15.24
N THR A 54 -8.52 12.04 14.72
CA THR A 54 -8.58 10.90 13.82
C THR A 54 -8.87 9.61 14.57
N GLY A 55 -9.55 8.67 13.92
CA GLY A 55 -9.87 7.35 14.46
C GLY A 55 -11.04 6.69 13.76
N THR A 56 -11.48 5.57 14.32
CA THR A 56 -12.59 4.75 13.82
C THR A 56 -13.95 5.14 14.41
N SER A 57 -13.95 6.02 15.41
CA SER A 57 -15.15 6.64 15.96
C SER A 57 -15.50 7.92 15.21
N PRO A 58 -16.79 8.32 15.15
CA PRO A 58 -17.17 9.59 14.55
C PRO A 58 -16.47 10.77 15.22
N ALA A 59 -15.70 11.54 14.44
CA ALA A 59 -15.11 12.80 14.89
C ALA A 59 -16.20 13.88 15.06
N VAL A 60 -17.27 13.81 14.24
CA VAL A 60 -18.42 14.69 14.28
C VAL A 60 -19.70 13.89 14.04
N ARG A 61 -20.75 14.20 14.80
CA ARG A 61 -22.12 13.73 14.54
C ARG A 61 -23.03 14.93 14.32
N LEU A 62 -23.79 14.86 13.25
CA LEU A 62 -24.75 15.87 12.86
C LEU A 62 -26.14 15.25 12.76
N ARG A 63 -27.17 16.10 12.77
CA ARG A 63 -28.56 15.71 12.50
C ARG A 63 -29.17 16.71 11.53
N THR A 64 -29.76 16.19 10.48
CA THR A 64 -30.50 17.00 9.49
C THR A 64 -31.84 17.46 10.03
N ALA A 65 -32.46 18.45 9.35
CA ALA A 65 -33.82 18.89 9.64
C ALA A 65 -34.85 17.74 9.48
N SER A 66 -34.61 16.78 8.58
CA SER A 66 -35.41 15.58 8.40
C SER A 66 -35.07 14.45 9.40
N ASN A 67 -34.37 14.76 10.48
CA ASN A 67 -33.99 13.84 11.56
C ASN A 67 -33.04 12.70 11.17
N ARG A 68 -32.37 12.78 10.01
CA ARG A 68 -31.32 11.82 9.63
C ARG A 68 -30.03 12.11 10.38
N GLU A 69 -29.34 11.05 10.79
CA GLU A 69 -28.01 11.16 11.42
C GLU A 69 -26.93 11.20 10.33
N ILE A 70 -25.96 12.11 10.48
CA ILE A 70 -24.73 12.14 9.68
C ILE A 70 -23.57 11.91 10.61
N SER A 71 -22.76 10.90 10.35
CA SER A 71 -21.52 10.60 11.07
C SER A 71 -20.33 10.91 10.16
N ILE A 72 -19.36 11.66 10.67
CA ILE A 72 -18.12 11.96 9.98
C ILE A 72 -16.97 11.26 10.69
N ILE A 73 -16.34 10.33 10.01
CA ILE A 73 -15.12 9.64 10.44
C ILE A 73 -13.93 10.38 9.82
N LEU A 74 -12.90 10.64 10.59
CA LEU A 74 -11.66 11.21 10.12
C LEU A 74 -10.54 10.20 10.36
N LEU A 75 -10.00 9.60 9.30
CA LEU A 75 -8.88 8.69 9.38
C LEU A 75 -7.55 9.44 9.22
N ASN A 76 -6.50 8.99 9.91
CA ASN A 76 -5.15 9.44 9.54
C ASN A 76 -4.77 8.93 8.16
N GLN A 77 -3.84 9.60 7.48
CA GLN A 77 -3.43 9.29 6.12
C GLN A 77 -2.98 7.83 5.96
N LYS A 78 -2.21 7.29 6.90
CA LYS A 78 -1.72 5.90 6.87
C LYS A 78 -2.86 4.87 6.91
N THR A 79 -3.90 5.13 7.68
CA THR A 79 -5.07 4.25 7.80
C THR A 79 -5.98 4.37 6.58
N SER A 80 -6.17 5.59 6.06
CA SER A 80 -7.03 5.84 4.90
C SER A 80 -6.54 5.15 3.63
N LEU A 81 -5.23 4.97 3.46
CA LEU A 81 -4.63 4.22 2.35
C LEU A 81 -4.92 2.71 2.39
N LYS A 82 -5.47 2.20 3.49
CA LYS A 82 -5.87 0.80 3.67
C LYS A 82 -7.38 0.61 3.58
N LEU A 83 -8.09 1.62 3.12
CA LEU A 83 -9.54 1.61 3.03
C LEU A 83 -10.00 1.10 1.67
N TRP A 84 -10.98 0.20 1.70
CA TRP A 84 -11.67 -0.35 0.54
C TRP A 84 -13.17 -0.11 0.71
N LYS A 85 -13.89 0.07 -0.39
CA LYS A 85 -15.35 0.18 -0.39
C LYS A 85 -15.92 -0.71 -1.47
N GLY A 86 -16.99 -1.46 -1.15
CA GLY A 86 -17.72 -2.22 -2.14
C GLY A 86 -18.89 -2.99 -1.58
N LYS A 87 -19.60 -3.68 -2.47
CA LYS A 87 -20.75 -4.49 -2.12
C LYS A 87 -20.31 -5.87 -1.65
N PHE A 88 -20.62 -6.21 -0.40
CA PHE A 88 -20.29 -7.48 0.22
C PHE A 88 -21.44 -7.93 1.13
N ALA A 89 -21.79 -9.22 1.08
CA ALA A 89 -22.93 -9.77 1.82
C ALA A 89 -24.20 -8.89 1.68
N GLY A 90 -24.53 -8.58 0.42
CA GLY A 90 -25.76 -7.87 0.05
C GLY A 90 -25.78 -6.35 0.30
N LYS A 91 -24.79 -5.76 0.97
CA LYS A 91 -24.74 -4.33 1.31
C LYS A 91 -23.43 -3.67 0.89
N GLU A 92 -23.47 -2.35 0.65
CA GLU A 92 -22.23 -1.56 0.57
C GLU A 92 -21.55 -1.54 1.93
N ARG A 93 -20.23 -1.78 1.92
CA ARG A 93 -19.39 -1.80 3.13
C ARG A 93 -18.08 -1.09 2.90
N ILE A 94 -17.52 -0.61 3.99
CA ILE A 94 -16.16 -0.11 4.08
C ILE A 94 -15.34 -1.16 4.81
N PHE A 95 -14.15 -1.43 4.27
CA PHE A 95 -13.15 -2.28 4.89
C PHE A 95 -11.90 -1.45 5.15
N ILE A 96 -11.25 -1.68 6.28
CA ILE A 96 -9.88 -1.23 6.55
C ILE A 96 -9.09 -2.47 6.90
N SER A 97 -8.03 -2.78 6.14
CA SER A 97 -7.25 -4.00 6.37
C SER A 97 -5.76 -3.74 6.30
N ASN A 98 -5.00 -4.53 7.05
CA ASN A 98 -3.55 -4.61 6.95
C ASN A 98 -3.08 -5.71 5.97
N ALA A 99 -4.02 -6.36 5.27
CA ALA A 99 -3.82 -7.33 4.21
C ALA A 99 -4.41 -6.82 2.89
N ASP A 100 -3.92 -7.33 1.77
CA ASP A 100 -4.57 -7.16 0.49
C ASP A 100 -5.91 -7.88 0.52
N LEU A 101 -6.93 -7.27 -0.08
CA LEU A 101 -8.31 -7.69 0.10
C LEU A 101 -9.01 -7.78 -1.24
N THR A 102 -9.65 -8.93 -1.49
CA THR A 102 -10.59 -9.12 -2.58
C THR A 102 -11.90 -9.68 -2.03
N TYR A 103 -13.03 -9.38 -2.67
CA TYR A 103 -14.35 -9.87 -2.25
C TYR A 103 -15.25 -10.12 -3.44
N ASP A 104 -16.07 -11.16 -3.32
CA ASP A 104 -17.11 -11.52 -4.27
C ASP A 104 -18.30 -12.13 -3.52
N GLY A 105 -19.50 -11.58 -3.71
CA GLY A 105 -20.71 -12.02 -3.02
C GLY A 105 -20.55 -12.01 -1.50
N ASN A 106 -20.48 -13.20 -0.90
CA ASN A 106 -20.26 -13.41 0.53
C ASN A 106 -18.83 -13.86 0.88
N ARG A 107 -17.96 -13.98 -0.12
CA ARG A 107 -16.57 -14.43 0.05
C ARG A 107 -15.64 -13.23 0.15
N LEU A 108 -14.81 -13.20 1.18
CA LEU A 108 -13.76 -12.21 1.42
C LEU A 108 -12.43 -12.94 1.50
N GLU A 109 -11.49 -12.62 0.63
CA GLU A 109 -10.14 -13.16 0.66
C GLU A 109 -9.15 -12.09 1.13
N LEU A 110 -8.33 -12.45 2.10
CA LEU A 110 -7.28 -11.62 2.65
C LEU A 110 -5.94 -12.27 2.34
N VAL A 111 -5.03 -11.55 1.69
CA VAL A 111 -3.68 -12.03 1.34
C VAL A 111 -2.65 -11.19 2.03
N ARG A 112 -1.67 -11.83 2.68
CA ARG A 112 -0.62 -11.10 3.39
C ARG A 112 0.68 -11.88 3.50
N ASP A 113 1.79 -11.11 3.62
CA ASP A 113 3.15 -11.60 3.90
C ASP A 113 3.51 -11.63 5.40
N LYS A 114 2.50 -11.69 6.28
CA LYS A 114 2.62 -11.80 7.75
C LYS A 114 1.50 -12.66 8.30
N SER A 115 1.74 -13.32 9.44
CA SER A 115 0.75 -14.23 10.03
C SER A 115 -0.44 -13.53 10.72
N ASP A 116 -0.27 -12.29 11.17
CA ASP A 116 -1.34 -11.51 11.79
C ASP A 116 -2.12 -10.72 10.76
N CYS A 117 -3.41 -10.96 10.65
CA CYS A 117 -4.30 -10.28 9.74
C CYS A 117 -5.46 -9.63 10.50
N GLU A 118 -5.74 -8.37 10.21
CA GLU A 118 -6.86 -7.64 10.78
C GLU A 118 -7.70 -7.02 9.67
N VAL A 119 -9.01 -7.14 9.81
CA VAL A 119 -9.96 -6.43 8.95
C VAL A 119 -11.05 -5.79 9.80
N PHE A 120 -11.31 -4.53 9.52
CA PHE A 120 -12.38 -3.72 10.10
C PHE A 120 -13.48 -3.60 9.07
N ILE A 121 -14.72 -3.86 9.43
CA ILE A 121 -15.85 -3.89 8.51
C ILE A 121 -16.96 -2.99 9.05
N TYR A 122 -17.48 -2.10 8.21
CA TYR A 122 -18.66 -1.27 8.50
C TYR A 122 -19.58 -1.13 7.25
N PRO A 123 -20.89 -1.25 7.37
CA PRO A 123 -21.67 -1.73 8.50
C PRO A 123 -21.33 -3.16 8.93
N ALA A 124 -21.65 -3.48 10.19
CA ALA A 124 -21.37 -4.81 10.76
C ALA A 124 -22.00 -5.95 9.95
N LEU A 125 -21.37 -7.11 9.99
CA LEU A 125 -21.91 -8.37 9.48
C LEU A 125 -22.71 -9.09 10.58
N ASN A 126 -23.65 -9.96 10.17
CA ASN A 126 -24.32 -10.85 11.09
C ASN A 126 -23.32 -11.86 11.65
N SER A 127 -22.57 -12.53 10.77
CA SER A 127 -21.44 -13.38 11.16
C SER A 127 -20.39 -13.43 10.05
N LEU A 128 -19.18 -13.83 10.42
CA LEU A 128 -18.07 -14.06 9.50
C LEU A 128 -17.35 -15.34 9.93
N GLU A 129 -17.15 -16.27 9.00
CA GLU A 129 -16.52 -17.55 9.26
C GLU A 129 -15.16 -17.67 8.57
N TYR A 130 -14.23 -18.35 9.23
CA TYR A 130 -12.94 -18.78 8.71
C TYR A 130 -12.71 -20.26 9.04
N ASN A 131 -12.43 -21.09 8.02
CA ASN A 131 -12.28 -22.55 8.17
C ASN A 131 -13.47 -23.22 8.90
N GLY A 132 -14.69 -22.79 8.57
CA GLY A 132 -15.93 -23.32 9.16
C GLY A 132 -16.20 -22.90 10.61
N LYS A 133 -15.40 -21.99 11.16
CA LYS A 133 -15.58 -21.46 12.52
C LYS A 133 -15.89 -19.97 12.47
N GLU A 134 -16.85 -19.55 13.30
CA GLU A 134 -17.17 -18.15 13.46
C GLU A 134 -15.99 -17.38 14.04
N VAL A 135 -15.65 -16.26 13.40
CA VAL A 135 -14.66 -15.28 13.89
C VAL A 135 -15.40 -14.19 14.64
N LYS A 136 -15.28 -14.16 15.95
CA LYS A 136 -15.95 -13.15 16.79
C LYS A 136 -15.28 -11.79 16.61
N PRO A 137 -16.06 -10.74 16.27
CA PRO A 137 -15.52 -9.39 16.18
C PRO A 137 -15.32 -8.78 17.57
N SER A 138 -14.38 -7.85 17.64
CA SER A 138 -14.35 -6.82 18.69
C SER A 138 -14.84 -5.50 18.12
N SER A 139 -15.32 -4.60 18.97
CA SER A 139 -15.73 -3.25 18.56
C SER A 139 -14.53 -2.32 18.51
N ASP A 140 -14.42 -1.53 17.43
CA ASP A 140 -13.45 -0.44 17.31
C ASP A 140 -14.14 0.76 16.63
N GLY A 141 -14.55 1.72 17.42
CA GLY A 141 -15.42 2.81 16.98
C GLY A 141 -16.75 2.30 16.45
N ILE A 142 -17.03 2.57 15.17
CA ILE A 142 -18.22 2.05 14.48
C ILE A 142 -17.95 0.77 13.71
N PHE A 143 -16.70 0.31 13.67
CA PHE A 143 -16.31 -0.88 12.92
C PHE A 143 -16.33 -2.14 13.78
N SER A 144 -16.70 -3.25 13.15
CA SER A 144 -16.44 -4.59 13.67
C SER A 144 -15.04 -5.00 13.24
N LYS A 145 -14.14 -5.23 14.20
CA LYS A 145 -12.76 -5.63 13.99
C LYS A 145 -12.61 -7.13 14.13
N TYR A 146 -12.15 -7.79 13.08
CA TYR A 146 -11.86 -9.21 13.04
C TYR A 146 -10.34 -9.43 13.01
N LYS A 147 -9.86 -10.38 13.81
CA LYS A 147 -8.45 -10.82 13.84
C LYS A 147 -8.38 -12.25 13.34
N ILE A 148 -7.57 -12.47 12.32
CA ILE A 148 -7.35 -13.76 11.69
C ILE A 148 -5.86 -14.09 11.77
N LYS A 149 -5.55 -15.31 12.23
CA LYS A 149 -4.18 -15.81 12.22
C LYS A 149 -3.98 -16.68 11.00
N LEU A 150 -3.12 -16.21 10.09
CA LEU A 150 -2.68 -16.95 8.92
C LEU A 150 -1.61 -18.00 9.31
N PRO A 151 -1.41 -19.05 8.51
CA PRO A 151 -0.28 -19.96 8.67
C PRO A 151 1.05 -19.19 8.64
N GLU A 152 2.10 -19.76 9.21
CA GLU A 152 3.44 -19.17 9.16
C GLU A 152 3.91 -19.02 7.72
N ILE A 153 4.62 -17.92 7.48
CA ILE A 153 5.13 -17.53 6.18
C ILE A 153 6.59 -17.96 6.08
N ARG A 154 6.93 -18.60 4.97
CA ARG A 154 8.32 -18.92 4.66
C ARG A 154 8.98 -17.72 3.99
N ARG A 155 10.11 -17.27 4.54
CA ARG A 155 11.05 -16.36 3.91
C ARG A 155 12.30 -17.13 3.59
N ILE A 156 12.66 -17.22 2.33
CA ILE A 156 13.77 -18.03 1.87
C ILE A 156 14.74 -17.12 1.12
N LYS A 157 16.01 -17.22 1.45
CA LYS A 157 17.04 -16.47 0.72
C LYS A 157 17.17 -17.05 -0.68
N ALA A 158 17.01 -16.20 -1.69
CA ALA A 158 17.48 -16.49 -3.03
C ALA A 158 18.99 -16.25 -3.11
N GLY A 159 19.67 -16.92 -4.03
CA GLY A 159 21.09 -16.72 -4.32
C GLY A 159 21.27 -15.44 -5.15
N LEU A 160 22.31 -14.65 -4.82
CA LEU A 160 22.68 -13.48 -5.57
C LEU A 160 24.20 -13.47 -5.76
N THR A 161 24.63 -13.57 -7.02
CA THR A 161 26.05 -13.57 -7.37
C THR A 161 26.34 -12.41 -8.31
N LYS A 162 27.27 -11.53 -7.93
CA LYS A 162 27.69 -10.42 -8.79
C LYS A 162 28.45 -10.97 -10.00
N ILE A 163 28.03 -10.58 -11.19
CA ILE A 163 28.61 -11.03 -12.47
C ILE A 163 29.26 -9.90 -13.25
N LYS A 164 28.90 -8.65 -12.96
CA LYS A 164 29.49 -7.48 -13.59
C LYS A 164 29.52 -6.31 -12.62
N ASP A 165 30.63 -5.58 -12.58
CA ASP A 165 30.71 -4.25 -11.96
C ASP A 165 30.13 -3.19 -12.89
N MET A 166 29.73 -2.05 -12.32
CA MET A 166 29.36 -0.91 -13.13
C MET A 166 30.57 -0.38 -13.90
N ASP A 167 30.35 0.10 -15.11
CA ASP A 167 31.40 0.69 -15.93
C ASP A 167 31.50 2.20 -15.72
N LEU A 168 32.75 2.71 -15.74
CA LEU A 168 33.04 4.14 -15.75
C LEU A 168 33.41 4.60 -17.18
N PRO A 169 33.17 5.86 -17.55
CA PRO A 169 32.48 6.89 -16.75
C PRO A 169 30.99 6.60 -16.61
N LEU A 170 30.40 7.12 -15.53
CA LEU A 170 28.94 7.06 -15.32
C LEU A 170 28.20 7.69 -16.51
N ARG A 171 26.94 7.29 -16.71
CA ARG A 171 26.09 7.93 -17.71
C ARG A 171 25.96 9.42 -17.44
N VAL A 172 25.88 10.23 -18.46
CA VAL A 172 25.51 11.63 -18.35
C VAL A 172 23.98 11.69 -18.38
N VAL A 173 23.39 12.26 -17.32
CA VAL A 173 21.95 12.43 -17.26
C VAL A 173 21.54 13.61 -18.13
N SER A 174 20.71 13.33 -19.12
CA SER A 174 20.15 14.37 -19.97
C SER A 174 18.98 15.07 -19.26
N PHE A 175 18.79 16.34 -19.59
CA PHE A 175 17.67 17.14 -19.10
C PHE A 175 16.76 17.49 -20.28
N GLY A 176 15.52 17.10 -20.18
CA GLY A 176 14.50 17.59 -21.10
C GLY A 176 14.19 19.06 -20.90
N THR A 177 13.31 19.62 -21.72
CA THR A 177 12.85 21.03 -21.61
C THR A 177 12.27 21.37 -20.24
N ALA A 178 11.73 20.38 -19.53
CA ALA A 178 11.20 20.50 -18.17
C ALA A 178 12.28 20.56 -17.08
N LYS A 179 13.57 20.45 -17.42
CA LYS A 179 14.71 20.41 -16.49
C LYS A 179 14.62 19.28 -15.44
N VAL A 180 14.02 18.17 -15.81
CA VAL A 180 13.99 16.92 -15.03
C VAL A 180 14.85 15.88 -15.71
N ALA A 181 15.35 14.91 -14.93
CA ALA A 181 16.16 13.83 -15.47
C ALA A 181 15.36 13.01 -16.50
N GLU A 182 15.99 12.73 -17.63
CA GLU A 182 15.42 11.81 -18.63
C GLU A 182 15.55 10.36 -18.14
N MET A 183 14.55 9.55 -18.49
CA MET A 183 14.57 8.11 -18.23
C MET A 183 15.82 7.46 -18.85
N PRO A 184 16.50 6.54 -18.16
CA PRO A 184 17.62 5.80 -18.73
C PRO A 184 17.18 5.02 -19.97
N ARG A 185 18.02 5.04 -21.01
CA ARG A 185 17.86 4.26 -22.23
C ARG A 185 18.44 2.85 -22.05
N ASP A 186 18.16 1.96 -22.99
CA ASP A 186 18.69 0.60 -22.95
C ASP A 186 20.24 0.58 -23.02
N GLU A 187 20.81 1.50 -23.78
CA GLU A 187 22.28 1.64 -23.90
C GLU A 187 22.93 2.02 -22.55
N ASP A 188 22.26 2.76 -21.69
CA ASP A 188 22.77 3.13 -20.37
C ASP A 188 23.00 1.89 -19.50
N PHE A 189 22.16 0.87 -19.65
CA PHE A 189 22.27 -0.39 -18.88
C PHE A 189 23.48 -1.23 -19.27
N THR A 190 24.15 -0.94 -20.41
CA THR A 190 25.46 -1.52 -20.69
C THR A 190 26.51 -1.17 -19.65
N LYS A 191 26.33 -0.08 -18.90
CA LYS A 191 27.19 0.39 -17.80
C LYS A 191 26.73 -0.03 -16.41
N ALA A 192 25.57 -0.69 -16.29
CA ALA A 192 25.02 -1.11 -15.02
C ALA A 192 25.83 -2.20 -14.35
N ALA A 193 25.79 -2.27 -13.04
CA ALA A 193 26.24 -3.44 -12.31
C ALA A 193 25.20 -4.56 -12.43
N GLU A 194 25.67 -5.81 -12.55
CA GLU A 194 24.81 -6.95 -12.79
C GLU A 194 25.03 -8.09 -11.79
N TRP A 195 23.96 -8.75 -11.44
CA TRP A 195 23.93 -9.93 -10.58
C TRP A 195 23.09 -11.03 -11.21
N LYS A 196 23.59 -12.27 -11.13
CA LYS A 196 22.79 -13.47 -11.38
C LYS A 196 21.94 -13.76 -10.15
N ILE A 197 20.62 -13.98 -10.36
CA ILE A 197 19.67 -14.41 -9.33
C ILE A 197 19.51 -15.91 -9.46
N THR A 198 19.72 -16.64 -8.35
CA THR A 198 19.43 -18.07 -8.25
C THR A 198 18.23 -18.25 -7.35
N LEU A 199 17.11 -18.68 -7.92
CA LEU A 199 15.93 -19.02 -7.14
C LEU A 199 16.14 -20.39 -6.47
N PRO A 200 15.72 -20.55 -5.22
CA PRO A 200 15.63 -21.87 -4.62
C PRO A 200 14.59 -22.72 -5.38
N GLU A 201 14.60 -24.03 -5.16
CA GLU A 201 13.58 -24.92 -5.74
C GLU A 201 12.18 -24.54 -5.23
N TYR A 202 11.29 -24.18 -6.16
CA TYR A 202 9.89 -23.85 -5.92
C TYR A 202 8.99 -24.50 -6.92
N ASP A 203 7.77 -24.71 -6.45
CA ASP A 203 6.63 -24.80 -7.34
C ASP A 203 6.21 -23.39 -7.77
N LEU A 204 6.71 -22.93 -8.93
CA LEU A 204 6.38 -21.64 -9.53
C LEU A 204 4.90 -21.53 -9.91
N SER A 205 4.11 -22.61 -9.85
CA SER A 205 2.66 -22.57 -10.04
C SER A 205 1.95 -21.85 -8.87
N LEU A 206 2.63 -21.65 -7.75
CA LEU A 206 2.10 -20.91 -6.60
C LEU A 206 2.04 -19.41 -6.93
N ARG A 207 0.85 -18.90 -7.19
CA ARG A 207 0.57 -17.51 -7.57
C ARG A 207 0.97 -16.46 -6.53
N ASN A 208 1.37 -16.87 -5.35
CA ASN A 208 1.63 -16.02 -4.19
C ASN A 208 3.10 -16.00 -3.77
N LEU A 209 4.02 -16.31 -4.69
CA LEU A 209 5.45 -16.13 -4.49
C LEU A 209 5.90 -14.75 -4.98
N THR A 210 6.58 -14.02 -4.10
CA THR A 210 7.16 -12.72 -4.41
C THR A 210 8.67 -12.75 -4.24
N LEU A 211 9.42 -12.41 -5.29
CA LEU A 211 10.84 -12.07 -5.18
C LEU A 211 10.94 -10.62 -4.73
N ARG A 212 11.47 -10.40 -3.53
CA ARG A 212 11.73 -9.07 -2.97
C ARG A 212 13.19 -8.73 -3.12
N ILE A 213 13.47 -7.60 -3.77
CA ILE A 213 14.82 -7.07 -4.01
C ILE A 213 14.94 -5.76 -3.24
N THR A 214 15.83 -5.73 -2.24
CA THR A 214 16.18 -4.49 -1.52
C THR A 214 17.49 -3.98 -2.09
N TYR A 215 17.49 -2.79 -2.65
CA TYR A 215 18.65 -2.18 -3.29
C TYR A 215 18.67 -0.67 -3.02
N LYS A 216 19.82 -0.03 -3.31
CA LYS A 216 19.92 1.41 -3.49
C LYS A 216 20.68 1.68 -4.78
N GLY A 217 20.14 2.51 -5.61
CA GLY A 217 20.65 2.88 -6.93
C GLY A 217 19.67 3.85 -7.58
N ASP A 218 19.71 3.97 -8.87
CA ASP A 218 18.74 4.75 -9.67
C ASP A 218 17.62 3.84 -10.17
N VAL A 219 17.88 3.08 -11.22
CA VAL A 219 16.89 2.17 -11.82
C VAL A 219 17.42 0.74 -11.80
N ALA A 220 16.58 -0.18 -11.34
CA ALA A 220 16.82 -1.61 -11.39
C ALA A 220 15.97 -2.26 -12.49
N ARG A 221 16.54 -3.22 -13.21
CA ARG A 221 15.85 -4.07 -14.19
C ARG A 221 16.08 -5.53 -13.89
N VAL A 222 15.05 -6.35 -14.05
CA VAL A 222 15.14 -7.82 -13.92
C VAL A 222 14.81 -8.45 -15.25
N TYR A 223 15.68 -9.35 -15.68
CA TYR A 223 15.57 -10.08 -16.94
C TYR A 223 15.47 -11.58 -16.69
N ALA A 224 14.76 -12.28 -17.59
CA ALA A 224 14.82 -13.73 -17.75
C ALA A 224 15.41 -14.01 -19.15
N GLY A 225 16.63 -14.53 -19.20
CA GLY A 225 17.42 -14.51 -20.44
C GLY A 225 17.57 -13.08 -20.95
N ASP A 226 17.19 -12.84 -22.19
CA ASP A 226 17.20 -11.52 -22.83
C ASP A 226 15.87 -10.73 -22.66
N THR A 227 14.86 -11.33 -22.03
CA THR A 227 13.56 -10.69 -21.86
C THR A 227 13.52 -9.85 -20.59
N LEU A 228 13.25 -8.55 -20.73
CA LEU A 228 12.96 -7.68 -19.61
C LEU A 228 11.62 -8.10 -18.97
N LEU A 229 11.66 -8.50 -17.70
CA LEU A 229 10.45 -8.84 -16.95
C LEU A 229 9.80 -7.57 -16.37
N THR A 230 10.60 -6.73 -15.72
CA THR A 230 10.15 -5.50 -15.07
C THR A 230 11.32 -4.60 -14.72
N ASP A 231 11.03 -3.33 -14.50
CA ASP A 231 11.95 -2.35 -13.97
C ASP A 231 11.38 -1.66 -12.72
N ASN A 232 12.23 -0.95 -11.99
CA ASN A 232 11.84 -0.15 -10.84
C ASN A 232 12.75 1.06 -10.69
N PHE A 233 12.14 2.25 -10.63
CA PHE A 233 12.82 3.47 -10.22
C PHE A 233 12.89 3.51 -8.70
N TYR A 234 14.09 3.68 -8.15
CA TYR A 234 14.28 3.65 -6.70
C TYR A 234 13.47 4.74 -6.00
N ASN A 235 12.70 4.35 -5.01
CA ASN A 235 11.83 5.24 -4.23
C ASN A 235 11.94 5.03 -2.71
N GLY A 236 13.00 4.36 -2.27
CA GLY A 236 13.21 4.03 -0.85
C GLY A 236 12.52 2.75 -0.38
N LYS A 237 11.84 2.03 -1.28
CA LYS A 237 11.15 0.77 -0.98
C LYS A 237 11.80 -0.40 -1.75
N PRO A 238 11.66 -1.63 -1.25
CA PRO A 238 12.02 -2.81 -2.02
C PRO A 238 11.22 -2.91 -3.32
N MET A 239 11.82 -3.52 -4.34
CA MET A 239 11.15 -3.94 -5.57
C MET A 239 10.58 -5.34 -5.34
N ASP A 240 9.27 -5.50 -5.49
CA ASP A 240 8.55 -6.77 -5.35
C ASP A 240 8.11 -7.28 -6.72
N ILE A 241 8.45 -8.54 -7.04
CA ILE A 241 8.14 -9.20 -8.31
C ILE A 241 7.34 -10.46 -8.03
N ASN A 242 6.12 -10.56 -8.57
CA ASN A 242 5.33 -11.78 -8.47
C ASN A 242 5.89 -12.85 -9.39
N LEU A 243 6.50 -13.89 -8.82
CA LEU A 243 7.13 -14.98 -9.58
C LEU A 243 6.10 -15.84 -10.33
N GLY A 244 4.91 -16.04 -9.77
CA GLY A 244 3.86 -16.81 -10.41
C GLY A 244 3.29 -16.12 -11.65
N TYR A 245 3.32 -14.79 -11.72
CA TYR A 245 2.92 -14.02 -12.90
C TYR A 245 3.88 -14.20 -14.08
N PHE A 246 5.17 -14.38 -13.78
CA PHE A 246 6.22 -14.54 -14.79
C PHE A 246 6.73 -15.98 -14.90
N ALA A 247 5.99 -16.96 -14.37
CA ALA A 247 6.45 -18.35 -14.29
C ALA A 247 6.87 -18.93 -15.64
N ASP A 248 6.10 -18.69 -16.69
CA ASP A 248 6.36 -19.11 -18.07
C ASP A 248 7.65 -18.49 -18.66
N LYS A 249 8.00 -17.29 -18.26
CA LYS A 249 9.22 -16.59 -18.72
C LYS A 249 10.45 -16.97 -17.90
N ILE A 250 10.25 -17.27 -16.62
CA ILE A 250 11.32 -17.62 -15.68
C ILE A 250 11.77 -19.08 -15.89
N PHE A 251 10.83 -19.97 -16.23
CA PHE A 251 11.13 -21.38 -16.38
C PHE A 251 12.18 -21.62 -17.49
N GLY A 252 13.28 -22.26 -17.13
CA GLY A 252 14.38 -22.58 -18.05
C GLY A 252 15.29 -21.40 -18.42
N ASN A 253 15.08 -20.22 -17.87
CA ASN A 253 15.90 -19.04 -18.14
C ASN A 253 16.70 -18.59 -16.90
N ASP A 254 17.92 -18.12 -17.13
CA ASP A 254 18.71 -17.44 -16.09
C ASP A 254 18.08 -16.08 -15.76
N LEU A 255 17.97 -15.79 -14.46
CA LEU A 255 17.50 -14.50 -13.99
C LEU A 255 18.69 -13.57 -13.72
N LYS A 256 18.58 -12.32 -14.23
CA LYS A 256 19.58 -11.29 -14.09
C LYS A 256 18.96 -10.02 -13.52
N LEU A 257 19.63 -9.46 -12.51
CA LEU A 257 19.34 -8.12 -11.95
C LEU A 257 20.42 -7.16 -12.46
N SER A 258 20.00 -6.05 -13.04
CA SER A 258 20.87 -4.98 -13.54
C SER A 258 20.49 -3.67 -12.84
N ILE A 259 21.45 -2.97 -12.22
CA ILE A 259 21.20 -1.73 -11.46
C ILE A 259 22.12 -0.63 -11.94
N LEU A 260 21.54 0.49 -12.34
CA LEU A 260 22.23 1.73 -12.57
C LEU A 260 22.52 2.45 -11.24
N PRO A 261 23.72 3.01 -11.03
CA PRO A 261 23.99 3.83 -9.86
C PRO A 261 23.21 5.15 -9.93
N LEU A 262 22.70 5.60 -8.78
CA LEU A 262 22.18 6.96 -8.63
C LEU A 262 23.34 7.96 -8.60
N ILE A 263 23.31 8.95 -9.47
CA ILE A 263 24.38 9.95 -9.58
C ILE A 263 24.09 11.12 -8.63
N LYS A 264 25.11 11.58 -7.94
CA LYS A 264 25.01 12.75 -7.07
C LYS A 264 24.63 13.99 -7.88
N ASN A 265 23.73 14.80 -7.34
CA ASN A 265 23.18 16.00 -7.98
C ASN A 265 22.34 15.74 -9.24
N GLU A 266 21.98 14.51 -9.53
CA GLU A 266 20.96 14.20 -10.52
C GLU A 266 19.63 14.83 -10.09
N PRO A 267 18.85 15.48 -10.97
CA PRO A 267 17.62 16.19 -10.62
C PRO A 267 16.45 15.22 -10.45
N VAL A 268 16.63 14.23 -9.60
CA VAL A 268 15.60 13.28 -9.18
C VAL A 268 15.12 13.67 -7.80
N TYR A 269 13.81 13.82 -7.64
CA TYR A 269 13.21 14.23 -6.37
C TYR A 269 12.81 12.99 -5.57
N PHE A 270 13.44 12.81 -4.42
CA PHE A 270 13.13 11.74 -3.49
C PHE A 270 12.38 12.25 -2.27
N GLN A 271 11.49 11.41 -1.74
CA GLN A 271 10.95 11.67 -0.41
C GLN A 271 12.04 11.49 0.65
N GLN A 272 11.96 12.26 1.75
CA GLN A 272 12.96 12.21 2.84
C GLN A 272 13.23 10.81 3.38
N GLN A 273 12.20 9.95 3.43
CA GLN A 273 12.31 8.58 3.89
C GLN A 273 12.99 7.62 2.91
N ALA A 274 13.38 8.06 1.73
CA ALA A 274 14.08 7.20 0.76
C ALA A 274 15.49 6.79 1.22
N GLY A 275 16.05 7.47 2.23
CA GLY A 275 17.32 7.09 2.85
C GLY A 275 18.54 7.24 1.95
N ILE A 276 18.54 8.26 1.07
CA ILE A 276 19.63 8.58 0.15
C ILE A 276 20.79 9.22 0.91
N THR A 277 21.95 8.60 0.87
CA THR A 277 23.20 9.13 1.47
C THR A 277 24.38 8.70 0.62
N PHE A 278 25.12 9.66 0.05
CA PHE A 278 26.25 9.39 -0.86
C PHE A 278 27.58 9.11 -0.14
N LYS A 279 27.69 9.38 1.16
CA LYS A 279 28.91 9.12 1.99
C LYS A 279 30.21 9.64 1.37
N GLY A 280 30.15 10.77 0.68
CA GLY A 280 31.30 11.38 0.01
C GLY A 280 31.61 10.89 -1.42
N ALA A 281 30.89 9.89 -1.91
CA ALA A 281 30.99 9.40 -3.29
C ALA A 281 30.16 10.25 -4.27
N ASP A 282 30.47 10.18 -5.55
CA ASP A 282 29.74 10.85 -6.62
C ASP A 282 28.53 10.03 -7.12
N TYR A 283 28.36 8.83 -6.62
CA TYR A 283 27.24 7.95 -6.92
C TYR A 283 26.83 7.11 -5.70
N LEU A 284 25.62 6.57 -5.75
CA LEU A 284 25.11 5.62 -4.77
C LEU A 284 24.73 4.33 -5.47
N LEU A 285 25.38 3.24 -5.10
CA LEU A 285 25.05 1.87 -5.45
C LEU A 285 25.43 0.96 -4.29
N GLU A 286 24.43 0.39 -3.61
CA GLU A 286 24.66 -0.60 -2.55
C GLU A 286 24.45 -2.02 -3.09
N THR A 287 25.21 -2.99 -2.55
CA THR A 287 24.98 -4.41 -2.88
C THR A 287 23.55 -4.81 -2.53
N PRO A 288 22.77 -5.28 -3.49
CA PRO A 288 21.40 -5.65 -3.22
C PRO A 288 21.29 -6.91 -2.35
N THR A 289 20.15 -7.04 -1.67
CA THR A 289 19.75 -8.28 -0.99
C THR A 289 18.44 -8.76 -1.56
N ILE A 290 18.26 -10.07 -1.62
CA ILE A 290 17.05 -10.66 -2.16
C ILE A 290 16.50 -11.76 -1.23
N GLU A 291 15.19 -11.89 -1.22
CA GLU A 291 14.46 -12.96 -0.56
C GLU A 291 13.24 -13.37 -1.36
N VAL A 292 12.82 -14.62 -1.23
CA VAL A 292 11.52 -15.06 -1.73
C VAL A 292 10.54 -15.17 -0.58
N ILE A 293 9.37 -14.58 -0.76
CA ILE A 293 8.31 -14.49 0.22
C ILE A 293 7.10 -15.23 -0.33
N GLU A 294 6.62 -16.21 0.42
CA GLU A 294 5.36 -16.87 0.15
C GLU A 294 4.25 -16.15 0.93
N SER A 295 3.34 -15.46 0.24
CA SER A 295 2.17 -14.88 0.90
C SER A 295 1.15 -15.96 1.25
N ARG A 296 0.41 -15.75 2.33
CA ARG A 296 -0.69 -16.62 2.75
C ARG A 296 -2.03 -15.93 2.57
N SER A 297 -3.04 -16.72 2.28
CA SER A 297 -4.40 -16.21 2.18
C SER A 297 -5.32 -16.81 3.24
N ALA A 298 -6.34 -16.04 3.61
CA ALA A 298 -7.49 -16.51 4.36
C ALA A 298 -8.75 -16.20 3.57
N VAL A 299 -9.58 -17.20 3.36
CA VAL A 299 -10.90 -17.04 2.77
C VAL A 299 -11.93 -17.07 3.87
N LEU A 300 -12.65 -15.95 4.02
CA LEU A 300 -13.72 -15.78 4.98
C LEU A 300 -15.07 -15.75 4.26
N THR A 301 -16.10 -16.25 4.92
CA THR A 301 -17.47 -16.28 4.36
C THR A 301 -18.42 -15.58 5.31
N ALA A 302 -19.17 -14.59 4.80
CA ALA A 302 -20.26 -13.95 5.54
C ALA A 302 -21.55 -14.78 5.43
N LYS A 303 -22.30 -14.86 6.56
CA LYS A 303 -23.62 -15.49 6.63
C LYS A 303 -24.72 -14.47 6.91
#